data_fcb67c9afab586556870f00945967503
#
_entry.id   fcb67c9afab586556870f00945967503
#
_cell.length_a   1.000
_cell.length_b   1.000
_cell.length_c   1.000
_cell.angle_alpha   90.00
_cell.angle_beta   90.00
_cell.angle_gamma   90.00
#
_symmetry.space_group_name_H-M   'P 1'
#
loop_
_entity.id
_entity.type
_entity.pdbx_description
1 polymer ?
#
loop_
_entity_poly.entity_id
_entity_poly.type
_entity_poly.pdbx_seq_one_letter_code
_entity_poly.pdbx_strand_id
1 'polypeptide(L)'
;MTTTRQMLVALIFTMSLLVGITSPAFSSPAEPLIETVAQFAASDCWLATSLLEEGSGDLRVYGQKECNVSTSGTLRVTLYGPYNGNFLGSTTSYPGGWFGSASFTRYCNDSGYSYLYSVAVRFSDSAGRSIVRTTGHYRTVSCT
;
A
#
# COMPACT_ATOMS: atom_id res chain seq x y z
N MET A 1 12.86 62.44 -8.07
CA MET A 1 12.47 61.81 -6.80
C MET A 1 12.11 60.36 -7.03
N THR A 2 13.07 59.52 -7.46
CA THR A 2 12.80 58.08 -7.77
C THR A 2 14.08 57.26 -7.66
N THR A 3 14.81 57.38 -6.55
CA THR A 3 16.05 56.60 -6.36
C THR A 3 16.19 55.94 -5.00
N THR A 4 15.21 56.07 -4.11
CA THR A 4 15.33 55.55 -2.74
C THR A 4 14.57 54.25 -2.48
N ARG A 5 13.79 53.74 -3.42
CA ARG A 5 13.01 52.48 -3.24
C ARG A 5 13.68 51.20 -3.80
N GLN A 6 14.70 51.36 -4.64
CA GLN A 6 15.37 50.20 -5.26
C GLN A 6 16.56 49.67 -4.43
N MET A 7 17.07 50.38 -3.46
CA MET A 7 18.19 49.92 -2.61
C MET A 7 17.76 49.04 -1.42
N LEU A 8 16.48 49.01 -1.07
CA LEU A 8 16.01 48.26 0.10
C LEU A 8 15.65 46.81 -0.19
N VAL A 9 15.50 46.48 -1.46
CA VAL A 9 15.19 45.07 -1.89
C VAL A 9 16.45 44.23 -2.08
N ALA A 10 17.59 44.88 -2.32
CA ALA A 10 18.84 44.15 -2.54
C ALA A 10 19.54 43.69 -1.24
N LEU A 11 19.16 44.23 -0.10
CA LEU A 11 19.82 43.95 1.20
C LEU A 11 19.18 42.77 1.97
N ILE A 12 18.02 42.29 1.54
CA ILE A 12 17.32 41.20 2.21
C ILE A 12 17.74 39.82 1.64
N PHE A 13 18.36 39.82 0.47
CA PHE A 13 18.72 38.54 -0.21
C PHE A 13 20.11 37.98 0.14
N THR A 14 20.93 38.71 0.86
CA THR A 14 22.31 38.27 1.15
C THR A 14 22.54 37.74 2.58
N MET A 15 21.51 37.63 3.40
CA MET A 15 21.66 37.13 4.78
C MET A 15 21.07 35.75 5.07
N SER A 16 20.71 34.96 4.05
CA SER A 16 20.15 33.62 4.23
C SER A 16 21.11 32.48 3.92
N LEU A 17 22.40 32.72 3.86
CA LEU A 17 23.39 31.71 3.48
C LEU A 17 24.47 31.57 4.52
N LEU A 18 24.14 31.22 5.78
CA LEU A 18 25.11 30.69 6.75
C LEU A 18 24.42 30.34 8.08
N VAL A 19 23.56 29.32 8.05
CA VAL A 19 23.36 28.46 9.23
C VAL A 19 23.42 27.02 8.74
N GLY A 20 24.61 26.49 8.70
CA GLY A 20 24.85 25.06 8.61
C GLY A 20 24.44 24.44 9.94
N ILE A 21 23.18 24.04 10.06
CA ILE A 21 22.72 23.16 11.12
C ILE A 21 23.00 21.72 10.62
N THR A 22 24.13 21.18 11.03
CA THR A 22 24.34 19.73 10.99
C THR A 22 23.39 19.10 11.99
N SER A 23 22.23 18.72 11.53
CA SER A 23 21.33 17.86 12.28
C SER A 23 21.95 16.47 12.38
N PRO A 24 22.07 15.88 13.58
CA PRO A 24 22.46 14.49 13.70
C PRO A 24 21.41 13.66 12.93
N ALA A 25 21.91 12.77 12.08
CA ALA A 25 21.12 11.79 11.38
C ALA A 25 20.43 10.88 12.42
N PHE A 26 19.21 11.22 12.81
CA PHE A 26 18.31 10.25 13.39
C PHE A 26 17.97 9.28 12.24
N SER A 27 18.53 8.08 12.31
CA SER A 27 18.06 6.97 11.51
C SER A 27 16.64 6.66 11.93
N SER A 28 15.67 7.26 11.23
CA SER A 28 14.28 6.83 11.31
C SER A 28 14.24 5.33 11.02
N PRO A 29 13.51 4.54 11.83
CA PRO A 29 13.21 3.18 11.45
C PRO A 29 12.61 3.22 10.06
N ALA A 30 13.13 2.37 9.15
CA ALA A 30 12.70 2.30 7.78
C ALA A 30 11.17 2.19 7.74
N GLU A 31 10.51 3.26 7.32
CA GLU A 31 9.12 3.17 6.92
C GLU A 31 9.05 2.07 5.86
N PRO A 32 8.06 1.14 5.96
CA PRO A 32 7.88 0.16 4.91
C PRO A 32 7.75 0.94 3.60
N LEU A 33 8.67 0.70 2.68
CA LEU A 33 8.65 1.25 1.34
C LEU A 33 7.26 0.97 0.75
N ILE A 34 6.40 1.98 0.80
CA ILE A 34 5.22 2.05 -0.05
C ILE A 34 5.81 2.29 -1.43
N GLU A 35 6.13 1.21 -2.12
CA GLU A 35 6.53 1.26 -3.51
C GLU A 35 5.38 1.91 -4.27
N THR A 36 5.54 3.17 -4.59
CA THR A 36 4.60 3.92 -5.45
C THR A 36 4.78 3.35 -6.85
N VAL A 37 4.20 2.20 -7.07
CA VAL A 37 4.14 1.58 -8.41
C VAL A 37 3.31 2.49 -9.30
N ALA A 38 3.87 2.82 -10.45
CA ALA A 38 3.38 3.72 -11.48
C ALA A 38 1.85 3.82 -11.48
N GLN A 39 1.37 5.01 -11.16
CA GLN A 39 -0.04 5.34 -11.11
C GLN A 39 -0.69 5.01 -12.47
N PHE A 40 -1.62 4.06 -12.45
CA PHE A 40 -2.86 4.27 -13.18
C PHE A 40 -3.27 5.71 -12.88
N ALA A 41 -3.69 6.47 -13.86
CA ALA A 41 -4.43 7.67 -13.52
C ALA A 41 -5.40 7.21 -12.44
N ALA A 42 -5.27 7.75 -11.22
CA ALA A 42 -5.94 7.23 -10.01
C ALA A 42 -7.48 7.22 -10.09
N SER A 43 -8.01 7.59 -11.26
CA SER A 43 -9.40 7.64 -11.64
C SER A 43 -9.97 6.36 -12.22
N ASP A 44 -9.14 5.39 -12.64
CA ASP A 44 -9.65 4.30 -13.49
C ASP A 44 -10.00 3.04 -12.70
N CYS A 45 -9.23 2.70 -11.69
CA CYS A 45 -9.49 1.51 -10.86
C CYS A 45 -9.17 1.77 -9.38
N TRP A 46 -9.89 1.11 -8.50
CA TRP A 46 -9.56 1.02 -7.09
C TRP A 46 -9.56 -0.44 -6.62
N LEU A 47 -8.83 -0.70 -5.56
CA LEU A 47 -8.68 -2.02 -4.96
C LEU A 47 -9.25 -2.02 -3.56
N ALA A 48 -9.87 -3.13 -3.17
CA ALA A 48 -10.28 -3.39 -1.80
C ALA A 48 -9.75 -4.72 -1.31
N THR A 49 -9.53 -4.80 0.00
CA THR A 49 -9.06 -6.00 0.70
C THR A 49 -10.01 -6.35 1.81
N SER A 50 -10.15 -7.63 2.10
CA SER A 50 -10.83 -8.12 3.30
C SER A 50 -10.11 -9.35 3.83
N LEU A 51 -10.07 -9.48 5.14
CA LEU A 51 -9.60 -10.65 5.84
C LEU A 51 -10.65 -11.05 6.86
N LEU A 52 -11.26 -12.21 6.67
CA LEU A 52 -12.29 -12.75 7.54
C LEU A 52 -11.74 -13.95 8.30
N GLU A 53 -12.07 -14.04 9.58
CA GLU A 53 -11.84 -15.22 10.40
C GLU A 53 -13.10 -16.08 10.35
N GLU A 54 -12.95 -17.32 9.91
CA GLU A 54 -14.04 -18.28 9.83
C GLU A 54 -14.11 -19.09 11.15
N GLY A 55 -15.25 -19.69 11.44
CA GLY A 55 -15.51 -20.37 12.73
C GLY A 55 -14.59 -21.57 13.04
N SER A 56 -13.81 -22.02 12.08
CA SER A 56 -12.76 -23.04 12.24
C SER A 56 -11.39 -22.47 12.65
N GLY A 57 -11.27 -21.15 12.79
CA GLY A 57 -10.00 -20.47 12.99
C GLY A 57 -9.25 -20.20 11.68
N ASP A 58 -9.85 -20.51 10.54
CA ASP A 58 -9.23 -20.26 9.25
C ASP A 58 -9.38 -18.80 8.80
N LEU A 59 -8.41 -18.30 8.04
CA LEU A 59 -8.46 -16.97 7.46
C LEU A 59 -8.90 -17.03 5.99
N ARG A 60 -10.05 -16.44 5.70
CA ARG A 60 -10.47 -16.18 4.33
C ARG A 60 -9.97 -14.84 3.86
N VAL A 61 -9.09 -14.88 2.87
CA VAL A 61 -8.44 -13.71 2.26
C VAL A 61 -9.21 -13.35 1.01
N TYR A 62 -9.55 -12.08 0.87
CA TYR A 62 -10.32 -11.58 -0.25
C TYR A 62 -9.74 -10.27 -0.76
N GLY A 63 -9.68 -10.16 -2.08
CA GLY A 63 -9.30 -8.93 -2.77
C GLY A 63 -10.17 -8.69 -4.00
N GLN A 64 -10.45 -7.44 -4.28
CA GLN A 64 -11.24 -7.04 -5.44
C GLN A 64 -10.67 -5.83 -6.14
N LYS A 65 -10.96 -5.72 -7.42
CA LYS A 65 -10.81 -4.50 -8.22
C LYS A 65 -12.17 -3.99 -8.65
N GLU A 66 -12.30 -2.69 -8.74
CA GLU A 66 -13.37 -2.01 -9.42
C GLU A 66 -12.81 -0.89 -10.26
N CYS A 67 -13.26 -0.77 -11.51
CA CYS A 67 -12.72 0.18 -12.48
C CYS A 67 -13.86 0.99 -13.12
N ASN A 68 -13.60 2.25 -13.43
CA ASN A 68 -14.57 3.12 -14.13
C ASN A 68 -14.72 2.72 -15.60
N VAL A 69 -13.73 2.01 -16.14
CA VAL A 69 -13.73 1.48 -17.52
C VAL A 69 -13.49 -0.01 -17.49
N SER A 70 -14.04 -0.71 -18.49
CA SER A 70 -13.80 -2.16 -18.63
C SER A 70 -12.31 -2.42 -18.85
N THR A 71 -11.67 -3.13 -17.94
CA THR A 71 -10.22 -3.37 -17.94
C THR A 71 -9.93 -4.82 -17.62
N SER A 72 -9.25 -5.52 -18.53
CA SER A 72 -8.79 -6.89 -18.31
C SER A 72 -7.36 -6.92 -17.78
N GLY A 73 -7.03 -7.92 -16.99
CA GLY A 73 -5.70 -8.04 -16.43
C GLY A 73 -5.59 -9.14 -15.37
N THR A 74 -4.54 -9.07 -14.59
CA THR A 74 -4.22 -10.03 -13.52
C THR A 74 -4.47 -9.41 -12.16
N LEU A 75 -5.31 -10.04 -11.35
CA LEU A 75 -5.57 -9.66 -9.97
C LEU A 75 -4.91 -10.69 -9.05
N ARG A 76 -3.91 -10.27 -8.29
CA ARG A 76 -3.21 -11.10 -7.31
C ARG A 76 -3.52 -10.64 -5.90
N VAL A 77 -3.90 -11.57 -5.04
CA VAL A 77 -4.15 -11.35 -3.61
C VAL A 77 -3.12 -12.13 -2.83
N THR A 78 -2.47 -11.49 -1.87
CA THR A 78 -1.38 -12.07 -1.07
C THR A 78 -1.63 -11.82 0.41
N LEU A 79 -1.44 -12.84 1.24
CA LEU A 79 -1.47 -12.75 2.70
C LEU A 79 -0.04 -12.80 3.24
N TYR A 80 0.26 -11.88 4.13
CA TYR A 80 1.49 -11.85 4.92
C TYR A 80 1.18 -12.00 6.39
N GLY A 81 2.01 -12.76 7.08
CA GLY A 81 1.87 -13.04 8.50
C GLY A 81 2.37 -11.93 9.42
N PRO A 82 2.12 -12.08 10.71
CA PRO A 82 2.44 -11.08 11.74
C PRO A 82 3.94 -10.98 12.04
N TYR A 83 4.71 -12.02 11.71
CA TYR A 83 6.13 -12.08 12.02
C TYR A 83 6.95 -11.70 10.79
N ASN A 84 7.54 -10.49 10.81
CA ASN A 84 8.43 -9.99 9.75
C ASN A 84 7.81 -9.99 8.34
N GLY A 85 6.48 -9.96 8.23
CA GLY A 85 5.78 -9.97 6.94
C GLY A 85 6.01 -11.27 6.16
N ASN A 86 6.17 -12.41 6.83
CA ASN A 86 6.36 -13.69 6.17
C ASN A 86 5.20 -14.00 5.21
N PHE A 87 5.53 -14.51 4.04
CA PHE A 87 4.56 -14.91 3.03
C PHE A 87 3.77 -16.15 3.50
N LEU A 88 2.43 -16.03 3.56
CA LEU A 88 1.53 -17.10 3.99
C LEU A 88 0.73 -17.73 2.84
N GLY A 89 0.61 -17.04 1.74
CA GLY A 89 -0.10 -17.56 0.57
C GLY A 89 -0.52 -16.46 -0.40
N SER A 90 -0.87 -16.88 -1.61
CA SER A 90 -1.46 -16.00 -2.61
C SER A 90 -2.35 -16.76 -3.57
N THR A 91 -3.26 -16.01 -4.20
CA THR A 91 -4.06 -16.47 -5.33
C THR A 91 -4.04 -15.44 -6.44
N THR A 92 -4.34 -15.89 -7.66
CA THR A 92 -4.39 -15.04 -8.84
C THR A 92 -5.64 -15.34 -9.63
N SER A 93 -6.33 -14.30 -10.07
CA SER A 93 -7.43 -14.39 -11.02
C SER A 93 -7.18 -13.48 -12.22
N TYR A 94 -7.92 -13.70 -13.29
CA TYR A 94 -7.79 -12.95 -14.54
C TYR A 94 -9.11 -12.26 -14.90
N PRO A 95 -9.54 -11.29 -14.08
CA PRO A 95 -10.82 -10.63 -14.30
C PRO A 95 -10.79 -9.76 -15.55
N GLY A 96 -11.83 -9.89 -16.36
CA GLY A 96 -12.20 -8.92 -17.38
C GLY A 96 -13.30 -7.99 -16.88
N GLY A 97 -13.48 -6.86 -17.56
CA GLY A 97 -14.59 -5.93 -17.26
C GLY A 97 -14.31 -4.98 -16.10
N TRP A 98 -15.38 -4.46 -15.53
CA TRP A 98 -15.36 -3.37 -14.55
C TRP A 98 -15.03 -3.85 -13.14
N PHE A 99 -15.44 -5.07 -12.83
CA PHE A 99 -15.28 -5.68 -11.51
C PHE A 99 -14.51 -7.00 -11.61
N GLY A 100 -13.78 -7.33 -10.57
CA GLY A 100 -13.12 -8.62 -10.45
C GLY A 100 -12.67 -8.90 -9.02
N SER A 101 -12.65 -10.18 -8.67
CA SER A 101 -12.24 -10.60 -7.33
C SER A 101 -11.36 -11.85 -7.36
N ALA A 102 -10.64 -12.05 -6.28
CA ALA A 102 -9.90 -13.27 -5.99
C ALA A 102 -9.95 -13.55 -4.49
N SER A 103 -10.02 -14.81 -4.12
CA SER A 103 -10.01 -15.22 -2.71
C SER A 103 -9.36 -16.58 -2.52
N PHE A 104 -8.83 -16.81 -1.32
CA PHE A 104 -8.37 -18.12 -0.87
C PHE A 104 -8.52 -18.24 0.64
N THR A 105 -8.49 -19.45 1.15
CA THR A 105 -8.51 -19.74 2.57
C THR A 105 -7.13 -20.22 3.02
N ARG A 106 -6.64 -19.67 4.15
CA ARG A 106 -5.44 -20.13 4.84
C ARG A 106 -5.88 -20.82 6.13
N TYR A 107 -5.49 -22.07 6.28
CA TYR A 107 -5.72 -22.83 7.50
C TYR A 107 -4.79 -22.34 8.60
N CYS A 108 -5.37 -22.04 9.75
CA CYS A 108 -4.68 -21.48 10.89
C CYS A 108 -5.20 -22.15 12.17
N ASN A 109 -4.59 -21.86 13.30
CA ASN A 109 -5.03 -22.34 14.61
C ASN A 109 -5.49 -21.17 15.46
N ASP A 110 -6.55 -21.36 16.22
CA ASP A 110 -6.94 -20.41 17.25
C ASP A 110 -5.81 -20.31 18.29
N SER A 111 -5.41 -19.11 18.63
CA SER A 111 -4.28 -18.88 19.54
C SER A 111 -4.65 -18.10 20.80
N GLY A 112 -5.83 -17.50 20.83
CA GLY A 112 -6.25 -16.59 21.89
C GLY A 112 -5.49 -15.27 21.96
N TYR A 113 -4.51 -15.03 21.05
CA TYR A 113 -3.75 -13.78 20.94
C TYR A 113 -4.09 -13.07 19.63
N SER A 114 -4.02 -11.74 19.67
CA SER A 114 -4.27 -10.93 18.48
C SER A 114 -2.99 -10.69 17.69
N TYR A 115 -3.02 -10.97 16.40
CA TYR A 115 -1.92 -10.80 15.46
C TYR A 115 -2.30 -9.84 14.33
N LEU A 116 -1.34 -9.04 13.88
CA LEU A 116 -1.49 -8.16 12.74
C LEU A 116 -1.07 -8.88 11.46
N TYR A 117 -2.01 -9.14 10.59
CA TYR A 117 -1.80 -9.66 9.23
C TYR A 117 -1.86 -8.53 8.21
N SER A 118 -1.19 -8.70 7.08
CA SER A 118 -1.30 -7.77 5.96
C SER A 118 -1.81 -8.47 4.72
N VAL A 119 -2.82 -7.89 4.09
CA VAL A 119 -3.35 -8.34 2.80
C VAL A 119 -2.95 -7.34 1.73
N ALA A 120 -2.18 -7.80 0.74
CA ALA A 120 -1.83 -7.01 -0.43
C ALA A 120 -2.64 -7.49 -1.64
N VAL A 121 -3.25 -6.55 -2.33
CA VAL A 121 -3.93 -6.77 -3.61
C VAL A 121 -3.20 -6.00 -4.68
N ARG A 122 -2.81 -6.67 -5.75
CA ARG A 122 -2.20 -6.07 -6.95
C ARG A 122 -3.08 -6.37 -8.15
N PHE A 123 -3.42 -5.35 -8.91
CA PHE A 123 -4.00 -5.50 -10.22
C PHE A 123 -3.02 -4.97 -11.26
N SER A 124 -2.77 -5.78 -12.31
CA SER A 124 -1.94 -5.40 -13.47
C SER A 124 -2.75 -5.59 -14.73
N ASP A 125 -2.89 -4.54 -15.51
CA ASP A 125 -3.62 -4.62 -16.78
C ASP A 125 -2.79 -5.22 -17.92
N SER A 126 -3.43 -5.44 -19.06
CA SER A 126 -2.78 -5.98 -20.26
C SER A 126 -1.72 -5.06 -20.86
N ALA A 127 -1.70 -3.77 -20.50
CA ALA A 127 -0.67 -2.81 -20.92
C ALA A 127 0.53 -2.76 -19.95
N GLY A 128 0.55 -3.63 -18.92
CA GLY A 128 1.63 -3.72 -17.94
C GLY A 128 1.58 -2.68 -16.83
N ARG A 129 0.52 -1.86 -16.76
CA ARG A 129 0.31 -0.91 -15.67
C ARG A 129 -0.20 -1.67 -14.45
N SER A 130 0.19 -1.27 -13.25
CA SER A 130 -0.27 -1.93 -12.04
C SER A 130 -0.56 -0.95 -10.91
N ILE A 131 -1.54 -1.34 -10.07
CA ILE A 131 -1.85 -0.71 -8.80
C ILE A 131 -1.73 -1.73 -7.69
N VAL A 132 -1.38 -1.27 -6.49
CA VAL A 132 -1.26 -2.12 -5.30
C VAL A 132 -1.95 -1.43 -4.13
N ARG A 133 -2.67 -2.21 -3.33
CA ARG A 133 -3.18 -1.79 -2.03
C ARG A 133 -2.81 -2.82 -0.98
N THR A 134 -2.30 -2.35 0.15
CA THR A 134 -2.01 -3.19 1.32
C THR A 134 -2.79 -2.68 2.52
N THR A 135 -3.41 -3.58 3.27
CA THR A 135 -4.20 -3.25 4.46
C THR A 135 -3.86 -4.21 5.58
N GLY A 136 -3.65 -3.67 6.78
CA GLY A 136 -3.44 -4.45 8.00
C GLY A 136 -4.77 -4.88 8.63
N HIS A 137 -4.82 -6.09 9.16
CA HIS A 137 -5.98 -6.67 9.83
C HIS A 137 -5.55 -7.41 11.09
N TYR A 138 -6.19 -7.11 12.22
CA TYR A 138 -5.98 -7.88 13.46
C TYR A 138 -6.89 -9.11 13.48
N ARG A 139 -6.32 -10.27 13.81
CA ARG A 139 -7.05 -11.55 13.95
C ARG A 139 -6.49 -12.35 15.11
N THR A 140 -7.34 -13.21 15.70
CA THR A 140 -7.02 -13.99 16.89
C THR A 140 -6.46 -15.37 16.60
N VAL A 141 -6.21 -15.68 15.34
CA VAL A 141 -5.64 -16.95 14.90
C VAL A 141 -4.14 -16.81 14.56
N SER A 142 -3.40 -17.90 14.69
CA SER A 142 -1.99 -18.00 14.34
C SER A 142 -1.82 -18.88 13.11
N CYS A 143 -1.28 -18.30 12.06
CA CYS A 143 -0.92 -19.02 10.82
C CYS A 143 0.60 -19.13 10.72
N THR A 144 1.08 -20.33 10.64
CA THR A 144 2.51 -20.65 10.45
C THR A 144 2.79 -21.18 9.04
#